data_14167ec21e66f15946edf01657648147
#
_entry.id   14167ec21e66f15946edf01657648147
#
_cell.length_a   1.000
_cell.length_b   1.000
_cell.length_c   1.000
_cell.angle_alpha   90.00
_cell.angle_beta   90.00
_cell.angle_gamma   90.00
#
_symmetry.space_group_name_H-M   'P 1'
#
loop_
_entity.id
_entity.type
_entity.pdbx_description
1 polymer ?
#
loop_
_entity_poly.entity_id
_entity_poly.type
_entity_poly.pdbx_seq_one_letter_code
_entity_poly.pdbx_strand_id
1 'polypeptide(L)'
;MAKTILPSWVGRAPRNLGCSSHGKIKAEQWRTACLVNLVITLCRIWGKPGATAKDTALLRNYLSLVIAIRWATMRSVTPAHISIAEDHFVYYMQSTATIFGEKALVVNNHASLHTPECLRAFGPAHGWWAFPFERFNGIIQQLNTNHKIGGFKVGILSSRCFPLTMSSFQGKWKEHS
;
A
#
# COMPACT_ATOMS: atom_id res chain seq x y z
N MET A 1 -11.39 17.52 -4.08
CA MET A 1 -11.67 16.29 -3.28
C MET A 1 -12.95 16.39 -2.42
N ALA A 2 -13.27 17.54 -1.83
CA ALA A 2 -14.42 17.65 -0.90
C ALA A 2 -15.81 17.35 -1.49
N LYS A 3 -15.99 17.45 -2.81
CA LYS A 3 -17.27 17.23 -3.51
C LYS A 3 -17.42 15.82 -4.14
N THR A 4 -16.46 14.92 -3.94
CA THR A 4 -16.54 13.55 -4.49
C THR A 4 -17.43 12.70 -3.60
N ILE A 5 -18.54 12.21 -4.16
CA ILE A 5 -19.43 11.25 -3.50
C ILE A 5 -18.79 9.89 -3.62
N LEU A 6 -18.43 9.29 -2.49
CA LEU A 6 -17.87 7.94 -2.42
C LEU A 6 -18.86 7.01 -1.71
N PRO A 7 -18.90 5.72 -2.07
CA PRO A 7 -19.65 4.73 -1.33
C PRO A 7 -19.25 4.70 0.15
N SER A 8 -20.18 4.38 1.04
CA SER A 8 -19.97 4.40 2.50
C SER A 8 -18.86 3.48 2.99
N TRP A 9 -18.57 2.41 2.24
CA TRP A 9 -17.51 1.44 2.53
C TRP A 9 -16.11 1.89 2.08
N VAL A 10 -16.02 2.98 1.30
CA VAL A 10 -14.74 3.58 0.90
C VAL A 10 -14.38 4.67 1.90
N GLY A 11 -13.29 4.51 2.62
CA GLY A 11 -12.76 5.52 3.52
C GLY A 11 -12.52 6.85 2.77
N ARG A 12 -12.81 7.98 3.43
CA ARG A 12 -12.54 9.30 2.85
C ARG A 12 -11.07 9.67 3.06
N ALA A 13 -10.45 10.24 2.01
CA ALA A 13 -9.16 10.88 2.19
C ALA A 13 -9.27 12.03 3.21
N PRO A 14 -8.24 12.27 4.02
CA PRO A 14 -8.21 13.40 4.94
C PRO A 14 -8.45 14.71 4.19
N ARG A 15 -9.27 15.60 4.75
CA ARG A 15 -9.59 16.89 4.12
C ARG A 15 -8.36 17.76 3.88
N ASN A 16 -7.37 17.64 4.76
CA ASN A 16 -6.11 18.41 4.75
C ASN A 16 -4.94 17.57 4.23
N LEU A 17 -5.16 16.75 3.19
CA LEU A 17 -4.10 15.95 2.58
C LEU A 17 -2.95 16.85 2.11
N GLY A 18 -1.74 16.60 2.61
CA GLY A 18 -0.55 17.39 2.28
C GLY A 18 -0.29 18.61 3.17
N CYS A 19 -1.17 18.93 4.12
CA CYS A 19 -0.92 19.98 5.10
C CYS A 19 -0.13 19.45 6.30
N SER A 20 0.85 20.21 6.79
CA SER A 20 1.66 19.87 7.97
C SER A 20 0.82 19.67 9.25
N SER A 21 -0.32 20.35 9.34
CA SER A 21 -1.26 20.28 10.47
C SER A 21 -2.00 18.96 10.59
N HIS A 22 -1.99 18.10 9.56
CA HIS A 22 -2.74 16.83 9.57
C HIS A 22 -2.03 15.70 10.34
N GLY A 23 -0.74 15.85 10.65
CA GLY A 23 0.07 14.79 11.26
C GLY A 23 0.36 13.64 10.28
N LYS A 24 0.75 12.47 10.81
CA LYS A 24 1.05 11.29 9.99
C LYS A 24 -0.21 10.65 9.45
N ILE A 25 -0.33 10.55 8.14
CA ILE A 25 -1.43 9.87 7.46
C ILE A 25 -1.22 8.36 7.59
N LYS A 26 -2.27 7.63 8.02
CA LYS A 26 -2.23 6.17 8.12
C LYS A 26 -2.12 5.53 6.73
N ALA A 27 -1.44 4.38 6.64
CA ALA A 27 -1.22 3.68 5.37
C ALA A 27 -2.52 3.39 4.59
N GLU A 28 -3.59 3.01 5.28
CA GLU A 28 -4.92 2.79 4.69
C GLU A 28 -5.54 4.07 4.10
N GLN A 29 -5.35 5.20 4.78
CA GLN A 29 -5.79 6.50 4.27
C GLN A 29 -5.01 6.92 3.03
N TRP A 30 -3.70 6.66 3.00
CA TRP A 30 -2.85 6.85 1.81
C TRP A 30 -3.34 5.99 0.65
N ARG A 31 -3.63 4.72 0.91
CA ARG A 31 -4.16 3.81 -0.11
C ARG A 31 -5.43 4.36 -0.75
N THR A 32 -6.42 4.74 0.06
CA THR A 32 -7.68 5.31 -0.45
C THR A 32 -7.46 6.62 -1.18
N ALA A 33 -6.63 7.51 -0.62
CA ALA A 33 -6.30 8.79 -1.25
C ALA A 33 -5.67 8.59 -2.64
N CYS A 34 -4.67 7.72 -2.75
CA CYS A 34 -3.95 7.50 -4.00
C CYS A 34 -4.76 6.69 -5.01
N LEU A 35 -5.38 5.58 -4.60
CA LEU A 35 -6.05 4.68 -5.56
C LEU A 35 -7.45 5.15 -5.98
N VAL A 36 -8.08 6.06 -5.26
CA VAL A 36 -9.45 6.50 -5.56
C VAL A 36 -9.52 8.01 -5.72
N ASN A 37 -9.23 8.77 -4.66
CA ASN A 37 -9.50 10.21 -4.67
C ASN A 37 -8.62 10.98 -5.65
N LEU A 38 -7.31 10.68 -5.69
CA LEU A 38 -6.38 11.33 -6.61
C LEU A 38 -6.62 10.88 -8.05
N VAL A 39 -6.97 9.62 -8.30
CA VAL A 39 -7.32 9.15 -9.65
C VAL A 39 -8.45 10.00 -10.21
N ILE A 40 -9.57 10.11 -9.50
CA ILE A 40 -10.73 10.91 -9.95
C ILE A 40 -10.34 12.38 -10.14
N THR A 41 -9.57 12.94 -9.20
CA THR A 41 -9.18 14.35 -9.25
C THR A 41 -8.25 14.64 -10.41
N LEU A 42 -7.21 13.82 -10.61
CA LEU A 42 -6.21 14.03 -11.66
C LEU A 42 -6.78 13.75 -13.06
N CYS A 43 -7.64 12.74 -13.21
CA CYS A 43 -8.36 12.53 -14.46
C CYS A 43 -9.21 13.75 -14.84
N ARG A 44 -9.83 14.41 -13.87
CA ARG A 44 -10.61 15.64 -14.14
C ARG A 44 -9.77 16.86 -14.46
N ILE A 45 -8.53 16.94 -13.92
CA ILE A 45 -7.64 18.09 -14.14
C ILE A 45 -6.85 17.91 -15.43
N TRP A 46 -6.22 16.75 -15.61
CA TRP A 46 -5.29 16.49 -16.70
C TRP A 46 -5.86 15.65 -17.85
N GLY A 47 -7.03 15.02 -17.65
CA GLY A 47 -7.72 14.22 -18.68
C GLY A 47 -8.84 14.96 -19.41
N LYS A 48 -8.96 16.29 -19.26
CA LYS A 48 -9.97 17.09 -19.95
C LYS A 48 -9.65 17.27 -21.44
N PRO A 49 -10.66 17.52 -22.29
CA PRO A 49 -10.43 17.94 -23.68
C PRO A 49 -9.54 19.19 -23.73
N GLY A 50 -8.51 19.18 -24.57
CA GLY A 50 -7.52 20.28 -24.65
C GLY A 50 -6.41 20.24 -23.60
N ALA A 51 -6.25 19.12 -22.88
CA ALA A 51 -5.09 18.91 -22.00
C ALA A 51 -3.78 18.99 -22.77
N THR A 52 -2.75 19.56 -22.16
CA THR A 52 -1.41 19.66 -22.76
C THR A 52 -0.73 18.28 -22.84
N ALA A 53 0.26 18.15 -23.72
CA ALA A 53 1.10 16.94 -23.76
C ALA A 53 1.75 16.65 -22.41
N LYS A 54 2.14 17.69 -21.65
CA LYS A 54 2.67 17.56 -20.30
C LYS A 54 1.63 17.01 -19.32
N ASP A 55 0.40 17.51 -19.36
CA ASP A 55 -0.70 17.01 -18.49
C ASP A 55 -0.97 15.52 -18.76
N THR A 56 -1.00 15.16 -20.05
CA THR A 56 -1.20 13.77 -20.47
C THR A 56 -0.06 12.87 -19.96
N ALA A 57 1.19 13.32 -20.07
CA ALA A 57 2.35 12.57 -19.58
C ALA A 57 2.30 12.39 -18.05
N LEU A 58 1.96 13.44 -17.29
CA LEU A 58 1.80 13.38 -15.84
C LEU A 58 0.68 12.42 -15.43
N LEU A 59 -0.47 12.49 -16.10
CA LEU A 59 -1.59 11.60 -15.84
C LEU A 59 -1.22 10.15 -16.11
N ARG A 60 -0.56 9.89 -17.24
CA ARG A 60 -0.15 8.55 -17.64
C ARG A 60 0.87 7.94 -16.67
N ASN A 61 1.85 8.74 -16.25
CA ASN A 61 2.82 8.35 -15.21
C ASN A 61 2.09 7.94 -13.92
N TYR A 62 1.20 8.80 -13.42
CA TYR A 62 0.46 8.53 -12.20
C TYR A 62 -0.45 7.30 -12.29
N LEU A 63 -1.20 7.15 -13.39
CA LEU A 63 -2.08 6.01 -13.61
C LEU A 63 -1.31 4.69 -13.73
N SER A 64 -0.10 4.71 -14.29
CA SER A 64 0.76 3.52 -14.31
C SER A 64 1.13 3.05 -12.91
N LEU A 65 1.50 3.97 -12.01
CA LEU A 65 1.73 3.61 -10.60
C LEU A 65 0.47 3.02 -9.95
N VAL A 66 -0.70 3.63 -10.19
CA VAL A 66 -1.97 3.14 -9.63
C VAL A 66 -2.31 1.73 -10.13
N ILE A 67 -2.13 1.49 -11.44
CA ILE A 67 -2.38 0.18 -12.04
C ILE A 67 -1.42 -0.86 -11.47
N ALA A 68 -0.12 -0.55 -11.40
CA ALA A 68 0.88 -1.44 -10.82
C ALA A 68 0.53 -1.84 -9.38
N ILE A 69 0.22 -0.88 -8.52
CA ILE A 69 -0.18 -1.13 -7.13
C ILE A 69 -1.47 -1.95 -7.07
N ARG A 70 -2.45 -1.65 -7.91
CA ARG A 70 -3.73 -2.38 -7.92
C ARG A 70 -3.53 -3.85 -8.24
N TRP A 71 -2.76 -4.18 -9.27
CA TRP A 71 -2.46 -5.56 -9.65
C TRP A 71 -1.59 -6.26 -8.60
N ALA A 72 -0.56 -5.58 -8.09
CA ALA A 72 0.32 -6.12 -7.06
C ALA A 72 -0.39 -6.41 -5.73
N THR A 73 -1.49 -5.70 -5.42
CA THR A 73 -2.24 -5.87 -4.16
C THR A 73 -3.55 -6.65 -4.32
N MET A 74 -3.72 -7.44 -5.37
CA MET A 74 -4.86 -8.33 -5.52
C MET A 74 -4.81 -9.50 -4.52
N ARG A 75 -5.98 -9.98 -4.13
CA ARG A 75 -6.08 -11.13 -3.19
C ARG A 75 -5.67 -12.45 -3.81
N SER A 76 -5.83 -12.58 -5.12
CA SER A 76 -5.31 -13.68 -5.91
C SER A 76 -4.47 -13.12 -7.05
N VAL A 77 -3.28 -13.66 -7.25
CA VAL A 77 -2.38 -13.21 -8.32
C VAL A 77 -2.11 -14.38 -9.27
N THR A 78 -2.10 -14.07 -10.55
CA THR A 78 -1.69 -14.97 -11.62
C THR A 78 -0.41 -14.45 -12.25
N PRO A 79 0.35 -15.28 -12.98
CA PRO A 79 1.53 -14.80 -13.72
C PRO A 79 1.24 -13.59 -14.61
N ALA A 80 0.06 -13.57 -15.26
CA ALA A 80 -0.37 -12.44 -16.09
C ALA A 80 -0.55 -11.15 -15.26
N HIS A 81 -1.16 -11.25 -14.07
CA HIS A 81 -1.31 -10.11 -13.15
C HIS A 81 0.04 -9.54 -12.71
N ILE A 82 1.01 -10.43 -12.45
CA ILE A 82 2.36 -10.03 -12.04
C ILE A 82 3.08 -9.32 -13.20
N SER A 83 2.98 -9.84 -14.42
CA SER A 83 3.57 -9.21 -15.62
C SER A 83 3.00 -7.80 -15.85
N ILE A 84 1.67 -7.63 -15.75
CA ILE A 84 1.04 -6.31 -15.88
C ILE A 84 1.57 -5.34 -14.81
N ALA A 85 1.69 -5.79 -13.56
CA ALA A 85 2.23 -4.96 -12.49
C ALA A 85 3.68 -4.55 -12.77
N GLU A 86 4.51 -5.49 -13.24
CA GLU A 86 5.90 -5.27 -13.60
C GLU A 86 6.06 -4.22 -14.70
N ASP A 87 5.34 -4.40 -15.82
CA ASP A 87 5.37 -3.47 -16.96
C ASP A 87 5.00 -2.03 -16.53
N HIS A 88 3.98 -1.92 -15.69
CA HIS A 88 3.54 -0.63 -15.19
C HIS A 88 4.48 -0.02 -14.16
N PHE A 89 5.16 -0.80 -13.31
CA PHE A 89 6.22 -0.28 -12.44
C PHE A 89 7.40 0.22 -13.25
N VAL A 90 7.87 -0.54 -14.23
CA VAL A 90 8.98 -0.14 -15.12
C VAL A 90 8.62 1.15 -15.86
N TYR A 91 7.43 1.21 -16.48
CA TYR A 91 6.97 2.42 -17.15
C TYR A 91 6.92 3.63 -16.21
N TYR A 92 6.37 3.45 -15.00
CA TYR A 92 6.32 4.51 -13.99
C TYR A 92 7.71 5.04 -13.67
N MET A 93 8.69 4.17 -13.47
CA MET A 93 10.07 4.56 -13.16
C MET A 93 10.71 5.35 -14.30
N GLN A 94 10.64 4.82 -15.52
CA GLN A 94 11.21 5.46 -16.70
C GLN A 94 10.58 6.83 -16.97
N SER A 95 9.25 6.90 -16.92
CA SER A 95 8.54 8.16 -17.13
C SER A 95 8.77 9.15 -15.99
N THR A 96 8.96 8.71 -14.75
CA THR A 96 9.32 9.57 -13.62
C THR A 96 10.70 10.20 -13.84
N ALA A 97 11.69 9.41 -14.25
CA ALA A 97 13.03 9.93 -14.58
C ALA A 97 12.96 10.96 -15.72
N THR A 98 12.15 10.69 -16.75
CA THR A 98 11.99 11.59 -17.90
C THR A 98 11.29 12.90 -17.53
N ILE A 99 10.22 12.84 -16.72
CA ILE A 99 9.39 14.03 -16.39
C ILE A 99 10.02 14.89 -15.30
N PHE A 100 10.59 14.25 -14.26
CA PHE A 100 11.03 14.91 -13.04
C PHE A 100 12.56 14.89 -12.86
N GLY A 101 13.28 14.15 -13.72
CA GLY A 101 14.72 13.91 -13.61
C GLY A 101 15.05 12.74 -12.70
N GLU A 102 16.25 12.17 -12.85
CA GLU A 102 16.69 10.98 -12.10
C GLU A 102 16.72 11.19 -10.58
N LYS A 103 16.97 12.43 -10.14
CA LYS A 103 16.97 12.79 -8.70
C LYS A 103 15.62 12.64 -8.02
N ALA A 104 14.52 12.52 -8.79
CA ALA A 104 13.20 12.25 -8.25
C ALA A 104 13.00 10.79 -7.84
N LEU A 105 13.89 9.91 -8.31
CA LEU A 105 13.85 8.48 -7.94
C LEU A 105 14.47 8.29 -6.57
N VAL A 106 13.70 7.80 -5.64
CA VAL A 106 14.10 7.49 -4.26
C VAL A 106 14.22 5.97 -4.05
N VAL A 107 14.88 5.56 -2.95
CA VAL A 107 15.11 4.15 -2.62
C VAL A 107 13.81 3.31 -2.67
N ASN A 108 12.69 3.86 -2.20
CA ASN A 108 11.40 3.16 -2.24
C ASN A 108 10.92 2.88 -3.67
N ASN A 109 11.26 3.72 -4.63
CA ASN A 109 10.96 3.47 -6.04
C ASN A 109 11.74 2.25 -6.53
N HIS A 110 13.03 2.17 -6.23
CA HIS A 110 13.84 1.00 -6.56
C HIS A 110 13.27 -0.28 -5.90
N ALA A 111 12.96 -0.22 -4.61
CA ALA A 111 12.37 -1.36 -3.89
C ALA A 111 11.06 -1.86 -4.52
N SER A 112 10.26 -0.97 -5.10
CA SER A 112 9.00 -1.37 -5.76
C SER A 112 9.21 -2.22 -7.01
N LEU A 113 10.36 -2.14 -7.67
CA LEU A 113 10.70 -3.00 -8.82
C LEU A 113 10.89 -4.48 -8.44
N HIS A 114 11.20 -4.77 -7.18
CA HIS A 114 11.30 -6.14 -6.67
C HIS A 114 9.95 -6.75 -6.24
N THR A 115 8.88 -5.94 -6.25
CA THR A 115 7.53 -6.44 -5.90
C THR A 115 7.09 -7.62 -6.78
N PRO A 116 7.27 -7.62 -8.12
CA PRO A 116 6.92 -8.76 -8.96
C PRO A 116 7.66 -10.04 -8.59
N GLU A 117 8.93 -9.96 -8.23
CA GLU A 117 9.73 -11.09 -7.77
C GLU A 117 9.19 -11.67 -6.47
N CYS A 118 8.86 -10.80 -5.50
CA CYS A 118 8.24 -11.20 -4.26
C CYS A 118 6.87 -11.85 -4.48
N LEU A 119 6.06 -11.34 -5.41
CA LEU A 119 4.77 -11.94 -5.76
C LEU A 119 4.93 -13.34 -6.39
N ARG A 120 5.98 -13.56 -7.18
CA ARG A 120 6.30 -14.90 -7.74
C ARG A 120 6.77 -15.86 -6.65
N ALA A 121 7.58 -15.38 -5.70
CA ALA A 121 8.17 -16.21 -4.65
C ALA A 121 7.20 -16.51 -3.50
N PHE A 122 6.43 -15.52 -3.06
CA PHE A 122 5.62 -15.60 -1.83
C PHE A 122 4.11 -15.54 -2.07
N GLY A 123 3.68 -15.38 -3.35
CA GLY A 123 2.26 -15.24 -3.68
C GLY A 123 1.68 -13.85 -3.34
N PRO A 124 0.36 -13.75 -3.12
CA PRO A 124 -0.33 -12.48 -2.93
C PRO A 124 0.24 -11.66 -1.79
N ALA A 125 0.39 -10.34 -1.99
CA ALA A 125 0.97 -9.40 -1.02
C ALA A 125 0.31 -9.45 0.37
N HIS A 126 -0.97 -9.79 0.44
CA HIS A 126 -1.71 -9.93 1.70
C HIS A 126 -1.13 -10.97 2.67
N GLY A 127 -0.36 -11.93 2.18
CA GLY A 127 0.29 -12.96 2.99
C GLY A 127 1.57 -12.49 3.69
N TRP A 128 2.22 -11.45 3.16
CA TRP A 128 3.54 -11.00 3.63
C TRP A 128 3.70 -9.49 3.81
N TRP A 129 2.67 -8.66 3.54
CA TRP A 129 2.73 -7.22 3.77
C TRP A 129 2.70 -6.84 5.26
N ALA A 130 3.16 -5.62 5.59
CA ALA A 130 3.35 -5.19 6.98
C ALA A 130 2.06 -4.72 7.71
N PHE A 131 0.94 -4.50 7.02
CA PHE A 131 -0.28 -3.92 7.63
C PHE A 131 -0.81 -4.66 8.88
N PRO A 132 -0.86 -6.02 8.93
CA PRO A 132 -1.26 -6.71 10.15
C PRO A 132 -0.32 -6.44 11.32
N PHE A 133 0.99 -6.40 11.07
CA PHE A 133 2.02 -6.14 12.08
C PHE A 133 1.96 -4.70 12.59
N GLU A 134 1.76 -3.71 11.71
CA GLU A 134 1.57 -2.31 12.11
C GLU A 134 0.33 -2.14 13.00
N ARG A 135 -0.78 -2.80 12.66
CA ARG A 135 -2.00 -2.80 13.47
C ARG A 135 -1.76 -3.44 14.83
N PHE A 136 -1.06 -4.57 14.87
CA PHE A 136 -0.73 -5.27 16.11
C PHE A 136 0.19 -4.43 16.99
N ASN A 137 1.24 -3.84 16.43
CA ASN A 137 2.12 -2.91 17.14
C ASN A 137 1.35 -1.71 17.71
N GLY A 138 0.38 -1.16 16.95
CA GLY A 138 -0.48 -0.09 17.44
C GLY A 138 -1.33 -0.50 18.64
N ILE A 139 -1.81 -1.75 18.70
CA ILE A 139 -2.54 -2.31 19.84
C ILE A 139 -1.59 -2.47 21.05
N ILE A 140 -0.38 -3.02 20.84
CA ILE A 140 0.62 -3.20 21.90
C ILE A 140 1.01 -1.85 22.51
N GLN A 141 1.22 -0.82 21.69
CA GLN A 141 1.56 0.53 22.17
C GLN A 141 0.45 1.18 23.02
N GLN A 142 -0.80 0.78 22.84
CA GLN A 142 -1.92 1.25 23.64
C GLN A 142 -2.06 0.52 24.99
N LEU A 143 -1.35 -0.61 25.17
CA LEU A 143 -1.31 -1.29 26.46
C LEU A 143 -0.48 -0.44 27.43
N ASN A 144 -1.12 0.01 28.52
CA ASN A 144 -0.45 0.74 29.59
C ASN A 144 0.66 -0.14 30.18
N THR A 145 1.90 0.15 29.84
CA THR A 145 3.06 -0.42 30.48
C THR A 145 3.46 0.53 31.61
N ASN A 146 3.60 0.00 32.82
CA ASN A 146 4.05 0.78 33.98
C ASN A 146 5.56 1.12 33.92
N HIS A 147 6.18 1.08 32.74
CA HIS A 147 7.61 1.33 32.49
C HIS A 147 8.59 0.51 33.36
N LYS A 148 8.12 -0.54 34.06
CA LYS A 148 8.97 -1.45 34.81
C LYS A 148 9.28 -2.69 33.95
N ILE A 149 10.56 -2.97 33.77
CA ILE A 149 11.04 -4.21 33.10
C ILE A 149 10.45 -5.39 33.87
N GLY A 150 9.67 -6.27 33.19
CA GLY A 150 9.00 -7.41 33.80
C GLY A 150 7.51 -7.21 34.17
N GLY A 151 6.95 -6.03 33.96
CA GLY A 151 5.54 -5.70 34.30
C GLY A 151 4.50 -6.09 33.24
N PHE A 152 4.77 -7.01 32.35
CA PHE A 152 3.79 -7.53 31.39
C PHE A 152 2.76 -8.40 32.10
N LYS A 153 1.54 -7.88 32.31
CA LYS A 153 0.42 -8.73 32.69
C LYS A 153 0.00 -9.57 31.49
N VAL A 154 0.58 -10.77 31.38
CA VAL A 154 0.30 -11.79 30.36
C VAL A 154 -1.18 -12.20 30.33
N GLY A 155 -1.95 -11.90 31.37
CA GLY A 155 -3.35 -12.32 31.52
C GLY A 155 -4.37 -11.69 30.57
N ILE A 156 -4.03 -10.59 29.86
CA ILE A 156 -4.99 -9.90 28.97
C ILE A 156 -4.88 -10.38 27.51
N LEU A 157 -3.77 -10.99 27.14
CA LEU A 157 -3.56 -11.48 25.77
C LEU A 157 -4.26 -12.81 25.47
N SER A 158 -4.66 -13.59 26.50
CA SER A 158 -5.21 -14.93 26.27
C SER A 158 -6.69 -14.96 25.95
N SER A 159 -7.47 -13.92 26.25
CA SER A 159 -8.93 -13.98 26.14
C SER A 159 -9.58 -13.16 25.03
N ARG A 160 -8.84 -12.28 24.35
CA ARG A 160 -9.45 -11.39 23.33
C ARG A 160 -8.77 -11.30 21.95
N CYS A 161 -7.60 -11.87 21.74
CA CYS A 161 -6.84 -11.66 20.50
C CYS A 161 -6.47 -12.90 19.70
N PHE A 162 -6.85 -14.11 20.09
CA PHE A 162 -6.52 -15.30 19.31
C PHE A 162 -7.73 -16.24 19.09
N PRO A 163 -8.46 -16.04 18.00
CA PRO A 163 -9.05 -17.16 17.29
C PRO A 163 -8.31 -17.30 15.92
N LEU A 164 -7.02 -17.57 15.93
CA LEU A 164 -6.33 -18.07 14.75
C LEU A 164 -5.38 -19.17 15.25
N THR A 165 -5.88 -20.38 15.07
CA THR A 165 -5.21 -21.65 15.29
C THR A 165 -3.78 -21.64 14.71
N MET A 166 -2.79 -21.62 15.58
CA MET A 166 -1.40 -21.93 15.24
C MET A 166 -1.19 -23.40 14.81
N SER A 167 -2.24 -24.19 14.66
CA SER A 167 -2.17 -25.60 14.27
C SER A 167 -1.81 -25.82 12.79
N SER A 168 -1.90 -24.80 11.94
CA SER A 168 -1.58 -24.94 10.51
C SER A 168 -0.12 -24.59 10.15
N PHE A 169 0.67 -24.09 11.09
CA PHE A 169 2.06 -23.67 10.80
C PHE A 169 3.11 -24.71 11.20
N GLN A 170 2.78 -25.70 12.02
CA GLN A 170 3.74 -26.73 12.46
C GLN A 170 3.87 -27.94 11.53
N GLY A 171 3.07 -28.04 10.47
CA GLY A 171 3.05 -29.20 9.57
C GLY A 171 4.04 -29.19 8.41
N LYS A 172 4.73 -28.08 8.11
CA LYS A 172 5.50 -27.93 6.86
C LYS A 172 7.02 -27.97 6.99
N TRP A 173 7.58 -28.15 8.18
CA TRP A 173 9.05 -28.17 8.40
C TRP A 173 9.65 -29.53 8.71
N LYS A 174 8.89 -30.65 8.56
CA LYS A 174 9.39 -32.01 8.88
C LYS A 174 9.68 -32.91 7.68
N GLU A 175 9.64 -32.43 6.45
CA GLU A 175 9.87 -33.29 5.28
C GLU A 175 11.14 -32.98 4.46
N HIS A 176 12.12 -32.26 5.00
CA HIS A 176 13.46 -32.18 4.41
C HIS A 176 14.53 -32.17 5.50
N SER A 177 14.74 -33.35 6.11
CA SER A 177 15.97 -33.70 6.82
C SER A 177 16.30 -35.13 6.48
#